data_ac8cea09c33b306211fcf5aeb3d852f8
#
_entry.id   ac8cea09c33b306211fcf5aeb3d852f8
#
_cell.length_a   1.000
_cell.length_b   1.000
_cell.length_c   1.000
_cell.angle_alpha   90.00
_cell.angle_beta   90.00
_cell.angle_gamma   90.00
#
_symmetry.space_group_name_H-M   'P 1'
#
loop_
_entity.id
_entity.type
_entity.pdbx_description
1 polymer ?
#
loop_
_entity_poly.entity_id
_entity_poly.type
_entity_poly.pdbx_seq_one_letter_code
_entity_poly.pdbx_strand_id
1 'polypeptide(L)'
;DVIPKDALITFANCDKNGSIVFDCDLPVGFKWYAKEIATDAHYILSDTKYEFDTEYQGQDIKVIDIKINNDKAIENNLIYGSVKGLKVDRETQEVIKGATFGLFKSDTTELTEENAILTAVTDENGIFTFSNIPYGEYLIKELKPADGYLDNEDVFTVTIKNNEQVVELTALNDKVPEL
;
A
#
# COMPACT_ATOMS: atom_id res chain seq x y z
N ASP A 1 0.67 -42.43 7.96
CA ASP A 1 1.36 -41.14 8.06
C ASP A 1 0.43 -40.14 8.73
N VAL A 2 0.93 -39.43 9.74
CA VAL A 2 0.17 -38.38 10.43
C VAL A 2 0.44 -37.07 9.71
N ILE A 3 -0.63 -36.40 9.22
CA ILE A 3 -0.51 -35.07 8.64
C ILE A 3 -0.21 -34.08 9.78
N PRO A 4 0.95 -33.37 9.76
CA PRO A 4 1.25 -32.40 10.79
C PRO A 4 0.23 -31.28 10.83
N LYS A 5 0.00 -30.71 12.03
CA LYS A 5 -0.82 -29.51 12.16
C LYS A 5 -0.26 -28.38 11.28
N ASP A 6 -1.14 -27.67 10.59
CA ASP A 6 -0.83 -26.55 9.68
C ASP A 6 0.05 -26.92 8.47
N ALA A 7 0.10 -28.21 8.10
CA ALA A 7 0.75 -28.63 6.87
C ALA A 7 -0.02 -28.13 5.65
N LEU A 8 0.73 -27.58 4.67
CA LEU A 8 0.15 -27.22 3.37
C LEU A 8 -0.21 -28.48 2.60
N ILE A 9 -1.49 -28.68 2.29
CA ILE A 9 -1.99 -29.82 1.54
C ILE A 9 -1.99 -29.54 0.05
N THR A 10 -2.52 -28.39 -0.35
CA THR A 10 -2.60 -27.95 -1.74
C THR A 10 -2.70 -26.42 -1.80
N PHE A 11 -2.48 -25.86 -2.97
CA PHE A 11 -2.73 -24.45 -3.23
C PHE A 11 -3.36 -24.28 -4.62
N ALA A 12 -4.07 -23.17 -4.82
CA ALA A 12 -4.62 -22.78 -6.10
C ALA A 12 -4.55 -21.25 -6.24
N ASN A 13 -4.53 -20.78 -7.48
CA ASN A 13 -4.59 -19.34 -7.80
C ASN A 13 -6.02 -18.96 -8.16
N CYS A 14 -6.41 -17.72 -7.85
CA CYS A 14 -7.64 -17.14 -8.36
C CYS A 14 -7.59 -17.04 -9.88
N ASP A 15 -8.71 -17.33 -10.51
CA ASP A 15 -8.89 -17.11 -11.94
C ASP A 15 -9.12 -15.61 -12.25
N LYS A 16 -9.35 -15.29 -13.52
CA LYS A 16 -9.63 -13.92 -13.98
C LYS A 16 -10.92 -13.29 -13.39
N ASN A 17 -11.79 -14.10 -12.83
CA ASN A 17 -13.04 -13.67 -12.20
C ASN A 17 -12.91 -13.58 -10.66
N GLY A 18 -11.71 -13.84 -10.12
CA GLY A 18 -11.47 -13.88 -8.69
C GLY A 18 -11.92 -15.18 -8.01
N SER A 19 -12.32 -16.19 -8.78
CA SER A 19 -12.72 -17.50 -8.23
C SER A 19 -11.51 -18.38 -7.97
N ILE A 20 -11.56 -19.14 -6.87
CA ILE A 20 -10.56 -20.14 -6.51
C ILE A 20 -11.25 -21.48 -6.26
N VAL A 21 -10.69 -22.56 -6.79
CA VAL A 21 -11.17 -23.91 -6.58
C VAL A 21 -9.99 -24.79 -6.19
N PHE A 22 -10.15 -25.52 -5.09
CA PHE A 22 -9.24 -26.59 -4.69
C PHE A 22 -9.84 -27.93 -5.10
N ASP A 23 -9.24 -28.58 -6.08
CA ASP A 23 -9.58 -29.95 -6.48
C ASP A 23 -8.57 -30.90 -5.84
N CYS A 24 -8.93 -31.45 -4.68
CA CYS A 24 -8.05 -32.31 -3.92
C CYS A 24 -8.83 -33.31 -3.05
N ASP A 25 -8.20 -34.45 -2.79
CA ASP A 25 -8.71 -35.46 -1.87
C ASP A 25 -8.34 -35.12 -0.43
N LEU A 26 -9.36 -34.86 0.39
CA LEU A 26 -9.19 -34.59 1.82
C LEU A 26 -9.79 -35.74 2.65
N PRO A 27 -9.06 -36.29 3.63
CA PRO A 27 -9.60 -37.25 4.57
C PRO A 27 -10.85 -36.72 5.30
N VAL A 28 -11.87 -37.53 5.45
CA VAL A 28 -13.07 -37.18 6.19
C VAL A 28 -12.84 -37.20 7.70
N GLY A 29 -13.65 -36.44 8.45
CA GLY A 29 -13.59 -36.40 9.91
C GLY A 29 -12.49 -35.52 10.47
N PHE A 30 -11.92 -34.65 9.64
CA PHE A 30 -10.90 -33.68 10.04
C PHE A 30 -11.40 -32.23 9.84
N LYS A 31 -10.80 -31.31 10.60
CA LYS A 31 -10.96 -29.89 10.42
C LYS A 31 -9.86 -29.32 9.53
N TRP A 32 -10.26 -28.57 8.56
CA TRP A 32 -9.40 -27.94 7.56
C TRP A 32 -9.58 -26.43 7.58
N TYR A 33 -8.66 -25.73 6.99
CA TYR A 33 -8.83 -24.31 6.68
C TYR A 33 -8.20 -23.93 5.35
N ALA A 34 -8.81 -22.98 4.67
CA ALA A 34 -8.20 -22.25 3.57
C ALA A 34 -7.67 -20.91 4.08
N LYS A 35 -6.55 -20.50 3.57
CA LYS A 35 -5.89 -19.23 3.93
C LYS A 35 -5.20 -18.66 2.70
N GLU A 36 -5.21 -17.34 2.56
CA GLU A 36 -4.40 -16.66 1.57
C GLU A 36 -2.92 -16.78 1.94
N ILE A 37 -2.08 -17.19 0.99
CA ILE A 37 -0.62 -17.32 1.19
C ILE A 37 0.18 -16.33 0.35
N ALA A 38 -0.44 -15.73 -0.66
CA ALA A 38 0.09 -14.64 -1.46
C ALA A 38 -1.04 -13.81 -2.05
N THR A 39 -0.80 -12.53 -2.26
CA THR A 39 -1.72 -11.60 -2.91
C THR A 39 -0.97 -10.67 -3.85
N ASP A 40 -1.68 -9.92 -4.69
CA ASP A 40 -1.08 -8.86 -5.49
C ASP A 40 -0.44 -7.79 -4.59
N ALA A 41 0.66 -7.19 -5.06
CA ALA A 41 1.47 -6.26 -4.28
C ALA A 41 0.71 -5.01 -3.78
N HIS A 42 -0.43 -4.66 -4.40
CA HIS A 42 -1.25 -3.52 -4.01
C HIS A 42 -2.12 -3.77 -2.78
N TYR A 43 -2.23 -5.03 -2.34
CA TYR A 43 -3.14 -5.45 -1.27
C TYR A 43 -2.39 -5.96 -0.05
N ILE A 44 -3.06 -5.86 1.10
CA ILE A 44 -2.60 -6.43 2.35
C ILE A 44 -2.92 -7.93 2.35
N LEU A 45 -1.90 -8.77 2.56
CA LEU A 45 -2.10 -10.22 2.71
C LEU A 45 -2.97 -10.49 3.95
N SER A 46 -4.07 -11.22 3.76
CA SER A 46 -4.99 -11.58 4.84
C SER A 46 -4.49 -12.77 5.65
N ASP A 47 -4.55 -12.65 6.98
CA ASP A 47 -4.26 -13.76 7.91
C ASP A 47 -5.48 -14.60 8.26
N THR A 48 -6.64 -14.29 7.69
CA THR A 48 -7.90 -14.96 7.99
C THR A 48 -7.84 -16.44 7.58
N LYS A 49 -8.25 -17.31 8.49
CA LYS A 49 -8.45 -18.74 8.26
C LYS A 49 -9.92 -19.02 8.05
N TYR A 50 -10.26 -19.61 6.92
CA TYR A 50 -11.62 -20.04 6.59
C TYR A 50 -11.74 -21.52 6.90
N GLU A 51 -12.27 -21.83 8.09
CA GLU A 51 -12.38 -23.21 8.58
C GLU A 51 -13.56 -23.94 7.96
N PHE A 52 -13.38 -25.22 7.69
CA PHE A 52 -14.42 -26.13 7.21
C PHE A 52 -14.13 -27.56 7.65
N ASP A 53 -15.18 -28.36 7.67
CA ASP A 53 -15.13 -29.79 8.03
C ASP A 53 -15.40 -30.66 6.80
N THR A 54 -14.78 -31.83 6.78
CA THR A 54 -15.08 -32.88 5.81
C THR A 54 -15.85 -33.99 6.49
N GLU A 55 -17.13 -34.14 6.15
CA GLU A 55 -18.01 -35.19 6.69
C GLU A 55 -18.32 -36.25 5.66
N TYR A 56 -18.43 -37.51 6.09
CA TYR A 56 -18.81 -38.59 5.22
C TYR A 56 -20.29 -38.48 4.83
N GLN A 57 -20.55 -38.39 3.52
CA GLN A 57 -21.91 -38.20 2.96
C GLN A 57 -22.56 -39.48 2.44
N GLY A 58 -21.88 -40.64 2.56
CA GLY A 58 -22.34 -41.93 2.04
C GLY A 58 -21.48 -42.48 0.90
N GLN A 59 -21.60 -43.76 0.63
CA GLN A 59 -20.77 -44.48 -0.36
C GLN A 59 -21.03 -44.06 -1.81
N ASP A 60 -22.19 -43.50 -2.10
CA ASP A 60 -22.60 -43.11 -3.45
C ASP A 60 -22.17 -41.68 -3.79
N ILE A 61 -21.71 -40.91 -2.81
CA ILE A 61 -21.23 -39.52 -3.00
C ILE A 61 -19.72 -39.53 -3.25
N LYS A 62 -19.32 -39.27 -4.49
CA LYS A 62 -17.92 -39.30 -4.91
C LYS A 62 -17.21 -37.92 -4.75
N VAL A 63 -17.95 -36.85 -4.79
CA VAL A 63 -17.44 -35.49 -4.71
C VAL A 63 -18.33 -34.67 -3.77
N ILE A 64 -17.71 -33.92 -2.88
CA ILE A 64 -18.39 -33.01 -1.95
C ILE A 64 -17.92 -31.61 -2.27
N ASP A 65 -18.84 -30.73 -2.65
CA ASP A 65 -18.57 -29.32 -2.83
C ASP A 65 -18.69 -28.58 -1.49
N ILE A 66 -17.58 -28.05 -1.02
CA ILE A 66 -17.53 -27.26 0.22
C ILE A 66 -17.28 -25.80 -0.13
N LYS A 67 -18.20 -24.93 0.28
CA LYS A 67 -18.09 -23.50 0.09
C LYS A 67 -17.49 -22.85 1.34
N ILE A 68 -16.30 -22.27 1.17
CA ILE A 68 -15.65 -21.50 2.23
C ILE A 68 -16.27 -20.12 2.33
N ASN A 69 -16.13 -19.46 3.48
CA ASN A 69 -16.66 -18.13 3.77
C ASN A 69 -18.20 -18.02 3.55
N ASN A 70 -18.94 -19.13 3.69
CA ASN A 70 -20.39 -19.18 3.46
C ASN A 70 -20.80 -18.61 2.08
N ASP A 71 -20.04 -18.87 1.04
CA ASP A 71 -20.23 -18.39 -0.33
C ASP A 71 -20.15 -16.86 -0.49
N LYS A 72 -19.54 -16.17 0.49
CA LYS A 72 -19.29 -14.74 0.42
C LYS A 72 -17.91 -14.47 -0.19
N ALA A 73 -17.76 -13.32 -0.85
CA ALA A 73 -16.47 -12.88 -1.35
C ALA A 73 -15.43 -12.75 -0.23
N ILE A 74 -14.19 -13.10 -0.54
CA ILE A 74 -13.03 -12.84 0.30
C ILE A 74 -12.46 -11.49 -0.17
N GLU A 75 -12.41 -10.52 0.73
CA GLU A 75 -12.00 -9.16 0.42
C GLU A 75 -10.59 -8.88 0.94
N ASN A 76 -9.76 -8.24 0.11
CA ASN A 76 -8.46 -7.72 0.52
C ASN A 76 -8.50 -6.20 0.59
N ASN A 77 -7.79 -5.65 1.56
CA ASN A 77 -7.62 -4.21 1.70
C ASN A 77 -6.42 -3.73 0.90
N LEU A 78 -6.54 -2.57 0.25
CA LEU A 78 -5.45 -1.92 -0.45
C LEU A 78 -4.40 -1.39 0.54
N ILE A 79 -3.15 -1.34 0.09
CA ILE A 79 -2.04 -0.71 0.80
C ILE A 79 -2.10 0.79 0.61
N TYR A 80 -1.99 1.54 1.70
CA TYR A 80 -1.84 2.99 1.72
C TYR A 80 -0.70 3.40 2.65
N GLY A 81 -0.01 4.47 2.30
CA GLY A 81 1.02 5.10 3.12
C GLY A 81 0.88 6.62 3.14
N SER A 82 1.88 7.28 3.67
CA SER A 82 1.98 8.73 3.74
C SER A 82 3.41 9.21 3.51
N VAL A 83 3.55 10.48 3.20
CA VAL A 83 4.83 11.19 3.15
C VAL A 83 4.79 12.33 4.14
N LYS A 84 5.85 12.49 4.93
CA LYS A 84 6.09 13.62 5.82
C LYS A 84 7.38 14.32 5.39
N GLY A 85 7.27 15.55 4.93
CA GLY A 85 8.41 16.37 4.54
C GLY A 85 8.71 17.45 5.56
N LEU A 86 10.00 17.71 5.76
CA LEU A 86 10.50 18.86 6.53
C LEU A 86 11.18 19.84 5.58
N LYS A 87 10.76 21.10 5.62
CA LYS A 87 11.36 22.19 4.84
C LYS A 87 12.24 23.05 5.71
N VAL A 88 13.51 23.21 5.34
CA VAL A 88 14.49 24.01 6.11
C VAL A 88 15.35 24.88 5.20
N ASP A 89 15.84 25.96 5.77
CA ASP A 89 16.87 26.81 5.20
C ASP A 89 18.20 26.03 5.11
N ARG A 90 18.85 26.08 3.96
CA ARG A 90 20.09 25.31 3.72
C ARG A 90 21.24 25.73 4.64
N GLU A 91 21.35 27.01 4.92
CA GLU A 91 22.46 27.58 5.70
C GLU A 91 22.19 27.54 7.20
N THR A 92 21.00 28.02 7.62
CA THR A 92 20.68 28.18 9.04
C THR A 92 20.02 26.95 9.66
N GLN A 93 19.49 26.05 8.83
CA GLN A 93 18.69 24.88 9.24
C GLN A 93 17.38 25.25 9.98
N GLU A 94 16.96 26.50 9.90
CA GLU A 94 15.67 26.96 10.42
C GLU A 94 14.53 26.42 9.54
N VAL A 95 13.41 26.09 10.17
CA VAL A 95 12.23 25.58 9.48
C VAL A 95 11.57 26.67 8.63
N ILE A 96 11.04 26.30 7.46
CA ILE A 96 10.43 27.22 6.51
C ILE A 96 8.93 26.90 6.38
N LYS A 97 8.10 27.89 6.78
CA LYS A 97 6.65 27.89 6.59
C LYS A 97 6.27 28.50 5.24
N GLY A 98 5.17 28.00 4.64
CA GLY A 98 4.51 28.62 3.50
C GLY A 98 5.01 28.18 2.13
N ALA A 99 5.92 27.19 2.04
CA ALA A 99 6.30 26.57 0.79
C ALA A 99 5.23 25.55 0.36
N THR A 100 4.89 25.52 -0.93
CA THR A 100 3.91 24.60 -1.50
C THR A 100 4.59 23.45 -2.23
N PHE A 101 4.22 22.22 -1.88
CA PHE A 101 4.68 21.00 -2.53
C PHE A 101 3.56 20.30 -3.28
N GLY A 102 3.92 19.65 -4.39
CA GLY A 102 3.04 18.76 -5.17
C GLY A 102 3.51 17.32 -5.11
N LEU A 103 2.54 16.40 -5.04
CA LEU A 103 2.72 14.96 -5.21
C LEU A 103 2.25 14.58 -6.62
N PHE A 104 3.04 13.81 -7.34
CA PHE A 104 2.78 13.41 -8.72
C PHE A 104 2.95 11.91 -8.90
N LYS A 105 2.28 11.33 -9.92
CA LYS A 105 2.60 9.99 -10.39
C LYS A 105 4.02 9.95 -10.96
N SER A 106 4.70 8.83 -10.86
CA SER A 106 6.09 8.66 -11.31
C SER A 106 6.30 8.89 -12.81
N ASP A 107 5.26 8.75 -13.62
CA ASP A 107 5.27 8.96 -15.08
C ASP A 107 4.87 10.38 -15.51
N THR A 108 4.62 11.29 -14.56
CA THR A 108 4.28 12.68 -14.86
C THR A 108 5.49 13.43 -15.41
N THR A 109 5.37 14.01 -16.60
CA THR A 109 6.46 14.71 -17.28
C THR A 109 6.54 16.20 -16.94
N GLU A 110 5.39 16.84 -16.68
CA GLU A 110 5.30 18.25 -16.30
C GLU A 110 4.81 18.37 -14.86
N LEU A 111 5.72 18.73 -13.96
CA LEU A 111 5.45 18.82 -12.52
C LEU A 111 4.91 20.22 -12.18
N THR A 112 3.66 20.47 -12.52
CA THR A 112 2.91 21.70 -12.27
C THR A 112 1.78 21.47 -11.29
N GLU A 113 1.21 22.54 -10.72
CA GLU A 113 0.09 22.44 -9.78
C GLU A 113 -1.13 21.72 -10.42
N GLU A 114 -1.37 21.95 -11.71
CA GLU A 114 -2.50 21.33 -12.45
C GLU A 114 -2.35 19.80 -12.57
N ASN A 115 -1.11 19.31 -12.64
CA ASN A 115 -0.82 17.88 -12.80
C ASN A 115 -0.57 17.17 -11.46
N ALA A 116 -0.57 17.91 -10.35
CA ALA A 116 -0.39 17.33 -9.03
C ALA A 116 -1.61 16.51 -8.61
N ILE A 117 -1.37 15.31 -8.04
CA ILE A 117 -2.42 14.48 -7.43
C ILE A 117 -2.91 15.15 -6.14
N LEU A 118 -1.96 15.66 -5.34
CA LEU A 118 -2.18 16.36 -4.08
C LEU A 118 -1.21 17.53 -3.99
N THR A 119 -1.62 18.56 -3.28
CA THR A 119 -0.74 19.66 -2.87
C THR A 119 -0.77 19.84 -1.36
N ALA A 120 0.33 20.30 -0.78
CA ALA A 120 0.44 20.60 0.64
C ALA A 120 1.34 21.82 0.85
N VAL A 121 1.05 22.60 1.89
CA VAL A 121 1.81 23.78 2.28
C VAL A 121 2.50 23.51 3.61
N THR A 122 3.76 23.91 3.75
CA THR A 122 4.51 23.75 5.00
C THR A 122 3.93 24.60 6.12
N ASP A 123 3.76 23.98 7.28
CA ASP A 123 3.19 24.58 8.50
C ASP A 123 4.23 25.40 9.28
N GLU A 124 3.85 25.85 10.47
CA GLU A 124 4.71 26.60 11.43
C GLU A 124 6.01 25.86 11.79
N ASN A 125 6.01 24.53 11.69
CA ASN A 125 7.15 23.67 11.99
C ASN A 125 7.92 23.26 10.72
N GLY A 126 7.59 23.86 9.56
CA GLY A 126 8.16 23.50 8.27
C GLY A 126 7.72 22.15 7.74
N ILE A 127 6.63 21.58 8.28
CA ILE A 127 6.14 20.24 7.93
C ILE A 127 5.07 20.33 6.83
N PHE A 128 5.21 19.49 5.82
CA PHE A 128 4.12 19.16 4.88
C PHE A 128 3.84 17.65 4.91
N THR A 129 2.58 17.26 4.66
CA THR A 129 2.17 15.86 4.70
C THR A 129 1.25 15.53 3.54
N PHE A 130 1.50 14.38 2.91
CA PHE A 130 0.58 13.73 1.99
C PHE A 130 0.10 12.42 2.62
N SER A 131 -1.21 12.25 2.75
CA SER A 131 -1.81 11.07 3.39
C SER A 131 -2.61 10.25 2.40
N ASN A 132 -2.89 8.98 2.77
CA ASN A 132 -3.69 8.05 1.97
C ASN A 132 -3.15 7.86 0.54
N ILE A 133 -1.83 7.73 0.43
CA ILE A 133 -1.16 7.50 -0.84
C ILE A 133 -1.19 5.99 -1.13
N PRO A 134 -1.80 5.54 -2.26
CA PRO A 134 -1.82 4.13 -2.62
C PRO A 134 -0.42 3.55 -2.85
N TYR A 135 -0.29 2.22 -2.78
CA TYR A 135 0.90 1.51 -3.22
C TYR A 135 1.37 2.04 -4.59
N GLY A 136 2.65 2.33 -4.71
CA GLY A 136 3.24 2.82 -5.95
C GLY A 136 4.44 3.73 -5.75
N GLU A 137 4.95 4.25 -6.86
CA GLU A 137 6.05 5.20 -6.92
C GLU A 137 5.55 6.58 -7.35
N TYR A 138 6.06 7.61 -6.69
CA TYR A 138 5.61 8.98 -6.85
C TYR A 138 6.78 9.95 -6.88
N LEU A 139 6.53 11.16 -7.43
CA LEU A 139 7.45 12.29 -7.41
C LEU A 139 6.89 13.37 -6.50
N ILE A 140 7.79 14.09 -5.82
CA ILE A 140 7.46 15.27 -5.01
C ILE A 140 8.37 16.39 -5.45
N LYS A 141 7.78 17.57 -5.72
CA LYS A 141 8.49 18.80 -6.09
C LYS A 141 7.89 19.99 -5.36
N GLU A 142 8.74 20.95 -5.01
CA GLU A 142 8.28 22.28 -4.60
C GLU A 142 7.67 23.01 -5.81
N LEU A 143 6.43 23.44 -5.67
CA LEU A 143 5.67 24.17 -6.70
C LEU A 143 5.79 25.69 -6.53
N LYS A 144 5.94 26.12 -5.28
CA LYS A 144 6.08 27.53 -4.92
C LYS A 144 6.93 27.65 -3.66
N PRO A 145 8.03 28.42 -3.69
CA PRO A 145 8.83 28.67 -2.50
C PRO A 145 8.06 29.55 -1.50
N ALA A 146 8.50 29.55 -0.26
CA ALA A 146 8.06 30.51 0.73
C ALA A 146 8.62 31.91 0.42
N ASP A 147 7.99 32.96 0.95
CA ASP A 147 8.44 34.34 0.78
C ASP A 147 9.87 34.50 1.29
N GLY A 148 10.74 35.13 0.47
CA GLY A 148 12.14 35.35 0.76
C GLY A 148 13.08 34.19 0.41
N TYR A 149 12.59 33.15 -0.23
CA TYR A 149 13.37 32.01 -0.71
C TYR A 149 13.34 31.89 -2.22
N LEU A 150 14.41 31.31 -2.78
CA LEU A 150 14.53 31.02 -4.20
C LEU A 150 13.74 29.79 -4.60
N ASP A 151 13.36 29.69 -5.89
CA ASP A 151 12.79 28.47 -6.44
C ASP A 151 13.76 27.29 -6.29
N ASN A 152 13.21 26.10 -6.04
CA ASN A 152 13.96 24.85 -5.94
C ASN A 152 13.46 23.86 -6.98
N GLU A 153 14.37 23.35 -7.79
CA GLU A 153 14.09 22.39 -8.86
C GLU A 153 14.30 20.92 -8.42
N ASP A 154 14.61 20.68 -7.15
CA ASP A 154 14.81 19.32 -6.63
C ASP A 154 13.52 18.50 -6.73
N VAL A 155 13.67 17.26 -7.23
CA VAL A 155 12.59 16.30 -7.32
C VAL A 155 12.94 15.09 -6.45
N PHE A 156 12.03 14.73 -5.55
CA PHE A 156 12.16 13.56 -4.68
C PHE A 156 11.34 12.42 -5.24
N THR A 157 11.94 11.23 -5.33
CA THR A 157 11.22 9.99 -5.63
C THR A 157 10.88 9.29 -4.33
N VAL A 158 9.60 8.95 -4.16
CA VAL A 158 9.10 8.23 -2.97
C VAL A 158 8.33 7.00 -3.40
N THR A 159 8.43 5.93 -2.61
CA THR A 159 7.77 4.66 -2.91
C THR A 159 6.98 4.17 -1.70
N ILE A 160 5.70 3.89 -1.89
CA ILE A 160 4.82 3.25 -0.91
C ILE A 160 4.72 1.76 -1.24
N LYS A 161 5.22 0.90 -0.36
CA LYS A 161 5.23 -0.57 -0.52
C LYS A 161 4.50 -1.31 0.59
N ASN A 162 4.42 -0.70 1.77
CA ASN A 162 3.85 -1.32 2.96
C ASN A 162 2.68 -0.50 3.49
N ASN A 163 1.67 -1.18 4.02
CA ASN A 163 0.55 -0.48 4.64
C ASN A 163 1.00 0.36 5.84
N GLU A 164 0.44 1.57 5.95
CA GLU A 164 0.77 2.56 7.00
C GLU A 164 2.23 3.04 6.97
N GLN A 165 2.96 2.79 5.89
CA GLN A 165 4.32 3.29 5.71
C GLN A 165 4.33 4.83 5.74
N VAL A 166 5.27 5.41 6.47
CA VAL A 166 5.57 6.84 6.44
C VAL A 166 6.94 7.03 5.78
N VAL A 167 6.98 7.70 4.64
CA VAL A 167 8.23 8.12 4.00
C VAL A 167 8.58 9.52 4.51
N GLU A 168 9.76 9.67 5.07
CA GLU A 168 10.25 10.97 5.54
C GLU A 168 11.28 11.54 4.57
N LEU A 169 11.23 12.85 4.31
CA LEU A 169 12.19 13.57 3.51
C LEU A 169 12.46 14.97 4.06
N THR A 170 13.63 15.53 3.70
CA THR A 170 13.99 16.91 4.02
C THR A 170 14.29 17.66 2.74
N ALA A 171 13.63 18.79 2.54
CA ALA A 171 13.83 19.68 1.41
C ALA A 171 14.51 20.99 1.88
N LEU A 172 15.56 21.39 1.15
CA LEU A 172 16.37 22.56 1.48
C LEU A 172 16.05 23.70 0.52
N ASN A 173 16.05 24.96 1.01
CA ASN A 173 16.02 26.15 0.14
C ASN A 173 17.08 27.16 0.55
N ASP A 174 17.44 27.98 -0.43
CA ASP A 174 18.36 29.10 -0.27
C ASP A 174 17.56 30.41 -0.17
N LYS A 175 17.95 31.31 0.73
CA LYS A 175 17.37 32.66 0.82
C LYS A 175 17.68 33.49 -0.42
N VAL A 176 16.77 34.37 -0.78
CA VAL A 176 17.03 35.42 -1.74
C VAL A 176 18.14 36.31 -1.16
N PRO A 177 19.24 36.55 -1.90
CA PRO A 177 20.33 37.40 -1.41
C PRO A 177 19.82 38.80 -1.06
N GLU A 178 20.22 39.34 0.10
CA GLU A 178 20.02 40.73 0.42
C GLU A 178 20.97 41.61 -0.45
N LEU A 179 20.42 42.68 -1.03
CA LEU A 179 21.18 43.65 -1.85
C LEU A 179 21.91 44.67 -0.97
#